data_e8f46cd9ca3149d725edb1c7f27c2749
#
_entry.id   e8f46cd9ca3149d725edb1c7f27c2749
#
_cell.length_a   1.000
_cell.length_b   1.000
_cell.length_c   1.000
_cell.angle_alpha   90.00
_cell.angle_beta   90.00
_cell.angle_gamma   90.00
#
_symmetry.space_group_name_H-M   'P 1'
#
loop_
_entity.id
_entity.type
_entity.pdbx_description
1 polymer ?
#
loop_
_entity_poly.entity_id
_entity_poly.type
_entity_poly.pdbx_seq_one_letter_code
_entity_poly.pdbx_strand_id
1 'polypeptide(L)'
;NGSINDVSAVTETFIKERVHTATGEKQKVTIDDACIFHCHFANGSLGLFESTRYARGHKALYTLEINGSDASIRWDLHDLNRLEFFDHSDESTTRGWRSVHITDGDMPYMDKWWVPGLCIGYEHTFVHQVADFLKSLDEGTPCNPTFRDALETAKVCDAVLDSAKDRAWKDV
;
A
#
# COMPACT_ATOMS: atom_id res chain seq x y z
N ASN A 1 12.46 5.04 -2.28
CA ASN A 1 11.90 5.82 -1.17
C ASN A 1 12.65 5.40 0.09
N GLY A 2 12.99 6.35 0.95
CA GLY A 2 13.69 6.06 2.21
C GLY A 2 12.75 5.45 3.25
N SER A 3 13.30 5.09 4.42
CA SER A 3 12.53 4.74 5.62
C SER A 3 11.69 5.94 6.08
N ILE A 4 10.63 5.69 6.82
CA ILE A 4 9.89 6.71 7.54
C ILE A 4 10.69 7.08 8.79
N ASN A 5 10.89 8.38 9.04
CA ASN A 5 11.62 8.88 10.19
C ASN A 5 10.70 9.11 11.39
N ASP A 6 9.56 9.73 11.13
CA ASP A 6 8.60 10.11 12.17
C ASP A 6 7.17 10.14 11.63
N VAL A 7 6.22 10.01 12.52
CA VAL A 7 4.79 9.96 12.21
C VAL A 7 3.97 10.84 13.17
N SER A 8 2.86 11.37 12.66
CA SER A 8 1.80 11.96 13.48
C SER A 8 0.45 11.41 13.05
N ALA A 9 -0.32 10.88 14.00
CA ALA A 9 -1.48 10.05 13.73
C ALA A 9 -2.70 10.38 14.58
N VAL A 10 -3.87 10.00 14.04
CA VAL A 10 -5.13 9.93 14.77
C VAL A 10 -5.79 8.58 14.47
N THR A 11 -6.37 7.98 15.51
CA THR A 11 -7.16 6.74 15.37
C THR A 11 -8.52 6.90 16.01
N GLU A 12 -9.52 6.14 15.53
CA GLU A 12 -10.84 6.12 16.14
C GLU A 12 -11.44 4.71 16.09
N THR A 13 -12.09 4.34 17.17
CA THR A 13 -12.90 3.12 17.29
C THR A 13 -14.38 3.54 17.27
N PHE A 14 -15.04 3.45 16.14
CA PHE A 14 -16.46 3.84 16.01
C PHE A 14 -17.39 2.80 16.63
N ILE A 15 -17.07 1.50 16.51
CA ILE A 15 -17.85 0.40 17.05
C ILE A 15 -17.26 -0.02 18.39
N LYS A 16 -17.84 0.50 19.48
CA LYS A 16 -17.30 0.29 20.84
C LYS A 16 -17.51 -1.13 21.39
N GLU A 17 -18.52 -1.85 20.89
CA GLU A 17 -18.85 -3.22 21.34
C GLU A 17 -19.21 -4.11 20.15
N ARG A 18 -18.84 -5.38 20.24
CA ARG A 18 -19.22 -6.43 19.28
C ARG A 18 -19.62 -7.71 20.02
N VAL A 19 -20.49 -8.51 19.39
CA VAL A 19 -20.79 -9.85 19.87
C VAL A 19 -19.62 -10.77 19.52
N HIS A 20 -19.03 -11.40 20.52
CA HIS A 20 -17.97 -12.38 20.36
C HIS A 20 -18.56 -13.67 19.77
N THR A 21 -18.06 -14.11 18.63
CA THR A 21 -18.66 -15.19 17.83
C THR A 21 -18.70 -16.53 18.56
N ALA A 22 -17.70 -16.83 19.40
CA ALA A 22 -17.62 -18.10 20.11
C ALA A 22 -18.46 -18.15 21.40
N THR A 23 -18.70 -17.00 22.06
CA THR A 23 -19.41 -16.96 23.35
C THR A 23 -20.81 -16.39 23.25
N GLY A 24 -21.14 -15.64 22.20
CA GLY A 24 -22.39 -14.90 22.06
C GLY A 24 -22.49 -13.64 22.94
N GLU A 25 -21.47 -13.34 23.73
CA GLU A 25 -21.46 -12.21 24.65
C GLU A 25 -21.00 -10.92 23.97
N LYS A 26 -21.52 -9.78 24.40
CA LYS A 26 -20.99 -8.48 23.98
C LYS A 26 -19.66 -8.22 24.67
N GLN A 27 -18.67 -7.88 23.90
CA GLN A 27 -17.33 -7.52 24.37
C GLN A 27 -16.90 -6.16 23.80
N LYS A 28 -16.11 -5.43 24.59
CA LYS A 28 -15.54 -4.15 24.19
C LYS A 28 -14.56 -4.34 23.06
N VAL A 29 -14.64 -3.47 22.05
CA VAL A 29 -13.65 -3.38 20.97
C VAL A 29 -12.47 -2.53 21.45
N THR A 30 -11.25 -3.06 21.31
CA THR A 30 -10.01 -2.42 21.79
C THR A 30 -9.07 -2.01 20.64
N ILE A 31 -9.44 -2.34 19.40
CA ILE A 31 -8.70 -1.95 18.19
C ILE A 31 -9.39 -0.79 17.49
N ASP A 32 -8.66 -0.02 16.73
CA ASP A 32 -9.19 1.07 15.90
C ASP A 32 -10.00 0.54 14.71
N ASP A 33 -10.98 1.33 14.27
CA ASP A 33 -11.73 1.14 13.03
C ASP A 33 -11.18 2.00 11.89
N ALA A 34 -10.51 3.09 12.22
CA ALA A 34 -9.89 4.01 11.28
C ALA A 34 -8.62 4.62 11.87
N CYS A 35 -7.64 4.81 11.00
CA CYS A 35 -6.38 5.47 11.28
C CYS A 35 -6.05 6.40 10.10
N ILE A 36 -5.61 7.61 10.42
CA ILE A 36 -5.03 8.55 9.46
C ILE A 36 -3.72 9.03 10.05
N PHE A 37 -2.65 9.00 9.26
CA PHE A 37 -1.36 9.54 9.69
C PHE A 37 -0.61 10.20 8.54
N HIS A 38 0.26 11.12 8.88
CA HIS A 38 1.26 11.70 7.98
C HIS A 38 2.66 11.48 8.55
N CYS A 39 3.64 11.51 7.67
CA CYS A 39 5.02 11.17 8.02
C CYS A 39 6.04 11.97 7.22
N HIS A 40 7.26 12.03 7.74
CA HIS A 40 8.45 12.43 7.00
C HIS A 40 9.26 11.19 6.63
N PHE A 41 9.67 11.11 5.37
CA PHE A 41 10.63 10.11 4.93
C PHE A 41 12.07 10.62 5.08
N ALA A 42 13.03 9.71 5.20
CA ALA A 42 14.45 10.03 5.35
C ALA A 42 15.01 10.86 4.18
N ASN A 43 14.41 10.78 2.99
CA ASN A 43 14.78 11.59 1.84
C ASN A 43 14.12 12.98 1.80
N GLY A 44 13.37 13.36 2.84
CA GLY A 44 12.67 14.65 2.96
C GLY A 44 11.29 14.71 2.31
N SER A 45 10.80 13.61 1.71
CA SER A 45 9.44 13.56 1.19
C SER A 45 8.40 13.41 2.31
N LEU A 46 7.15 13.77 2.00
CA LEU A 46 6.02 13.67 2.90
C LEU A 46 5.11 12.51 2.48
N GLY A 47 4.51 11.83 3.46
CA GLY A 47 3.48 10.83 3.23
C GLY A 47 2.19 11.15 3.97
N LEU A 48 1.07 10.81 3.36
CA LEU A 48 -0.25 10.82 3.97
C LEU A 48 -0.89 9.44 3.75
N PHE A 49 -1.33 8.83 4.82
CA PHE A 49 -1.90 7.49 4.81
C PHE A 49 -3.24 7.45 5.53
N GLU A 50 -4.15 6.68 4.98
CA GLU A 50 -5.42 6.32 5.60
C GLU A 50 -5.57 4.79 5.58
N SER A 51 -5.96 4.21 6.73
CA SER A 51 -6.36 2.82 6.84
C SER A 51 -7.68 2.77 7.60
N THR A 52 -8.73 2.28 6.95
CA THR A 52 -10.04 2.23 7.58
C THR A 52 -10.81 0.98 7.18
N ARG A 53 -11.48 0.38 8.15
CA ARG A 53 -12.48 -0.67 7.94
C ARG A 53 -13.91 -0.16 8.08
N TYR A 54 -14.07 1.17 8.28
CA TYR A 54 -15.36 1.80 8.50
C TYR A 54 -15.88 2.59 7.29
N ALA A 55 -15.08 2.78 6.26
CA ALA A 55 -15.49 3.42 4.99
C ALA A 55 -16.35 2.45 4.17
N ARG A 56 -17.60 2.25 4.56
CA ARG A 56 -18.50 1.19 4.06
C ARG A 56 -18.92 1.35 2.61
N GLY A 57 -18.66 2.48 1.99
CA GLY A 57 -18.84 2.71 0.56
C GLY A 57 -17.77 2.04 -0.31
N HIS A 58 -16.68 1.58 0.30
CA HIS A 58 -15.58 0.91 -0.38
C HIS A 58 -15.51 -0.56 0.01
N LYS A 59 -15.08 -1.39 -0.94
CA LYS A 59 -14.85 -2.83 -0.73
C LYS A 59 -13.41 -3.12 -1.10
N ALA A 60 -12.55 -3.37 -0.09
CA ALA A 60 -11.14 -3.66 -0.28
C ALA A 60 -10.41 -2.62 -1.16
N LEU A 61 -10.77 -1.35 -1.03
CA LEU A 61 -10.09 -0.28 -1.73
C LEU A 61 -8.64 -0.19 -1.27
N TYR A 62 -7.73 -0.22 -2.22
CA TYR A 62 -6.33 0.09 -2.01
C TYR A 62 -5.86 0.95 -3.17
N THR A 63 -5.51 2.18 -2.88
CA THR A 63 -5.03 3.15 -3.85
C THR A 63 -3.72 3.75 -3.39
N LEU A 64 -2.89 4.13 -4.32
CA LEU A 64 -1.70 4.93 -4.03
C LEU A 64 -1.54 6.02 -5.08
N GLU A 65 -0.99 7.16 -4.66
CA GLU A 65 -0.51 8.23 -5.53
C GLU A 65 0.86 8.67 -5.03
N ILE A 66 1.81 8.79 -5.95
CA ILE A 66 3.16 9.27 -5.67
C ILE A 66 3.46 10.41 -6.62
N ASN A 67 3.78 11.58 -6.07
CA ASN A 67 4.16 12.76 -6.82
C ASN A 67 5.68 13.01 -6.63
N GLY A 68 6.43 12.84 -7.71
CA GLY A 68 7.87 13.11 -7.75
C GLY A 68 8.19 14.43 -8.46
N SER A 69 9.50 14.76 -8.55
CA SER A 69 9.98 15.94 -9.28
C SER A 69 9.77 15.85 -10.79
N ASP A 70 9.88 14.65 -11.35
CA ASP A 70 9.91 14.44 -12.79
C ASP A 70 8.64 13.78 -13.33
N ALA A 71 7.96 13.01 -12.48
CA ALA A 71 6.74 12.28 -12.84
C ALA A 71 5.84 12.05 -11.63
N SER A 72 4.57 11.75 -11.92
CA SER A 72 3.61 11.28 -10.93
C SER A 72 2.97 9.97 -11.38
N ILE A 73 2.66 9.12 -10.41
CA ILE A 73 1.93 7.86 -10.64
C ILE A 73 0.76 7.75 -9.68
N ARG A 74 -0.29 7.09 -10.11
CA ARG A 74 -1.37 6.62 -9.24
C ARG A 74 -1.88 5.26 -9.71
N TRP A 75 -2.35 4.48 -8.76
CA TRP A 75 -2.83 3.14 -9.00
C TRP A 75 -4.00 2.79 -8.08
N ASP A 76 -4.91 1.97 -8.58
CA ASP A 76 -6.09 1.49 -7.87
C ASP A 76 -6.18 -0.04 -8.00
N LEU A 77 -6.30 -0.74 -6.87
CA LEU A 77 -6.46 -2.19 -6.84
C LEU A 77 -7.69 -2.68 -7.63
N HIS A 78 -8.76 -1.88 -7.71
CA HIS A 78 -9.96 -2.23 -8.47
C HIS A 78 -9.82 -2.01 -9.99
N ASP A 79 -8.76 -1.32 -10.42
CA ASP A 79 -8.29 -1.27 -11.81
C ASP A 79 -6.84 -1.78 -11.90
N LEU A 80 -6.63 -3.00 -11.39
CA LEU A 80 -5.33 -3.64 -11.16
C LEU A 80 -4.39 -3.56 -12.37
N ASN A 81 -4.93 -3.64 -13.58
CA ASN A 81 -4.15 -3.75 -14.83
C ASN A 81 -3.83 -2.40 -15.47
N ARG A 82 -4.06 -1.30 -14.76
CA ARG A 82 -3.79 0.05 -15.22
C ARG A 82 -2.91 0.79 -14.23
N LEU A 83 -1.91 1.50 -14.78
CA LEU A 83 -1.12 2.48 -14.05
C LEU A 83 -1.37 3.85 -14.69
N GLU A 84 -1.81 4.81 -13.91
CA GLU A 84 -1.87 6.19 -14.38
C GLU A 84 -0.49 6.84 -14.18
N PHE A 85 0.04 7.42 -15.25
CA PHE A 85 1.36 8.02 -15.30
C PHE A 85 1.26 9.46 -15.83
N PHE A 86 1.93 10.40 -15.17
CA PHE A 86 2.01 11.79 -15.58
C PHE A 86 3.48 12.18 -15.71
N ASP A 87 3.91 12.59 -16.89
CA ASP A 87 5.27 13.03 -17.17
C ASP A 87 5.34 14.56 -17.12
N HIS A 88 6.19 15.10 -16.26
CA HIS A 88 6.35 16.54 -16.11
C HIS A 88 7.11 17.17 -17.28
N SER A 89 7.85 16.36 -18.04
CA SER A 89 8.61 16.82 -19.22
C SER A 89 7.76 16.99 -20.49
N ASP A 90 6.51 16.50 -20.48
CA ASP A 90 5.60 16.67 -21.62
C ASP A 90 5.32 18.15 -21.90
N GLU A 91 5.06 18.46 -23.17
CA GLU A 91 4.63 19.81 -23.58
C GLU A 91 3.31 20.19 -22.88
N SER A 92 3.22 21.42 -22.41
CA SER A 92 2.10 21.90 -21.61
C SER A 92 0.73 21.76 -22.28
N THR A 93 0.69 21.77 -23.62
CA THR A 93 -0.55 21.61 -24.41
C THR A 93 -1.06 20.19 -24.50
N THR A 94 -0.22 19.20 -24.22
CA THR A 94 -0.52 17.75 -24.31
C THR A 94 -0.27 17.02 -22.99
N ARG A 95 0.23 17.74 -21.98
CA ARG A 95 0.52 17.17 -20.66
C ARG A 95 -0.73 16.69 -19.97
N GLY A 96 -0.74 15.45 -19.53
CA GLY A 96 -1.87 14.86 -18.84
C GLY A 96 -1.58 13.47 -18.33
N TRP A 97 -2.49 12.93 -17.54
CA TRP A 97 -2.41 11.54 -17.09
C TRP A 97 -2.58 10.59 -18.27
N ARG A 98 -1.66 9.63 -18.38
CA ARG A 98 -1.74 8.52 -19.33
C ARG A 98 -2.13 7.25 -18.60
N SER A 99 -3.14 6.56 -19.11
CA SER A 99 -3.50 5.23 -18.61
C SER A 99 -2.65 4.19 -19.32
N VAL A 100 -1.72 3.59 -18.59
CA VAL A 100 -0.79 2.57 -19.09
C VAL A 100 -1.32 1.19 -18.77
N HIS A 101 -1.54 0.37 -19.79
CA HIS A 101 -1.94 -1.02 -19.60
C HIS A 101 -0.71 -1.88 -19.28
N ILE A 102 -0.66 -2.45 -18.07
CA ILE A 102 0.54 -3.10 -17.53
C ILE A 102 0.60 -4.61 -17.78
N THR A 103 -0.22 -5.15 -18.67
CA THR A 103 -0.22 -6.58 -19.02
C THR A 103 0.31 -6.84 -20.44
N ASP A 104 1.04 -5.91 -21.01
CA ASP A 104 1.75 -6.13 -22.28
C ASP A 104 2.93 -7.09 -22.09
N GLY A 105 3.34 -7.76 -23.18
CA GLY A 105 4.35 -8.83 -23.12
C GLY A 105 5.72 -8.43 -22.58
N ASP A 106 6.08 -7.14 -22.68
CA ASP A 106 7.33 -6.59 -22.16
C ASP A 106 7.29 -6.24 -20.67
N MET A 107 6.12 -6.35 -20.03
CA MET A 107 5.98 -6.07 -18.61
C MET A 107 6.45 -7.25 -17.75
N PRO A 108 6.92 -6.99 -16.51
CA PRO A 108 7.36 -8.05 -15.61
C PRO A 108 6.32 -9.17 -15.44
N TYR A 109 6.75 -10.41 -15.44
CA TYR A 109 5.97 -11.65 -15.37
C TYR A 109 5.07 -11.96 -16.58
N MET A 110 4.78 -11.00 -17.46
CA MET A 110 3.78 -11.18 -18.53
C MET A 110 4.23 -12.13 -19.63
N ASP A 111 5.52 -12.42 -19.75
CA ASP A 111 6.07 -13.49 -20.59
C ASP A 111 5.63 -14.90 -20.18
N LYS A 112 5.09 -15.05 -18.97
CA LYS A 112 4.57 -16.32 -18.41
C LYS A 112 3.05 -16.45 -18.51
N TRP A 113 2.35 -15.37 -18.86
CA TRP A 113 0.90 -15.35 -18.99
C TRP A 113 0.49 -15.23 -20.45
N TRP A 114 -0.48 -16.05 -20.85
CA TRP A 114 -1.02 -16.04 -22.18
C TRP A 114 -2.44 -15.48 -22.17
N VAL A 115 -2.83 -14.58 -23.01
CA VAL A 115 -2.13 -13.84 -24.07
C VAL A 115 -1.72 -12.47 -23.53
N PRO A 116 -0.57 -11.86 -23.95
CA PRO A 116 -0.24 -10.48 -23.63
C PRO A 116 -1.39 -9.52 -23.96
N GLY A 117 -1.64 -8.55 -23.08
CA GLY A 117 -2.75 -7.61 -23.20
C GLY A 117 -4.06 -8.08 -22.54
N LEU A 118 -4.20 -9.34 -22.14
CA LEU A 118 -5.32 -9.78 -21.32
C LEU A 118 -5.13 -9.42 -19.86
N CYS A 119 -6.25 -9.22 -19.16
CA CYS A 119 -6.24 -8.89 -17.73
C CYS A 119 -5.83 -10.09 -16.89
N ILE A 120 -5.01 -9.84 -15.86
CA ILE A 120 -4.74 -10.75 -14.76
C ILE A 120 -5.50 -10.29 -13.52
N GLY A 121 -5.79 -11.20 -12.59
CA GLY A 121 -6.57 -10.92 -11.39
C GLY A 121 -5.71 -10.82 -10.12
N TYR A 122 -6.36 -10.53 -9.00
CA TYR A 122 -5.73 -10.39 -7.69
C TYR A 122 -4.95 -11.64 -7.26
N GLU A 123 -5.46 -12.83 -7.53
CA GLU A 123 -4.82 -14.12 -7.23
C GLU A 123 -3.47 -14.31 -7.93
N HIS A 124 -3.28 -13.71 -9.10
CA HIS A 124 -1.99 -13.78 -9.83
C HIS A 124 -0.87 -13.08 -9.09
N THR A 125 -1.16 -12.10 -8.25
CA THR A 125 -0.14 -11.42 -7.42
C THR A 125 0.51 -12.39 -6.43
N PHE A 126 -0.26 -13.33 -5.88
CA PHE A 126 0.27 -14.40 -5.01
C PHE A 126 1.10 -15.42 -5.79
N VAL A 127 0.70 -15.73 -7.03
CA VAL A 127 1.50 -16.60 -7.91
C VAL A 127 2.87 -15.95 -8.18
N HIS A 128 2.91 -14.66 -8.49
CA HIS A 128 4.15 -13.91 -8.68
C HIS A 128 5.02 -13.91 -7.42
N GLN A 129 4.43 -13.67 -6.26
CA GLN A 129 5.17 -13.68 -4.99
C GLN A 129 5.79 -15.04 -4.69
N VAL A 130 5.06 -16.15 -4.92
CA VAL A 130 5.59 -17.49 -4.75
C VAL A 130 6.69 -17.79 -5.76
N ALA A 131 6.51 -17.37 -7.02
CA ALA A 131 7.53 -17.52 -8.06
C ALA A 131 8.84 -16.80 -7.70
N ASP A 132 8.76 -15.56 -7.21
CA ASP A 132 9.92 -14.79 -6.76
C ASP A 132 10.62 -15.46 -5.57
N PHE A 133 9.84 -16.00 -4.63
CA PHE A 133 10.40 -16.74 -3.50
C PHE A 133 11.14 -18.01 -3.96
N LEU A 134 10.55 -18.81 -4.84
CA LEU A 134 11.19 -20.01 -5.36
C LEU A 134 12.45 -19.68 -6.17
N LYS A 135 12.39 -18.63 -7.00
CA LYS A 135 13.53 -18.14 -7.75
C LYS A 135 14.67 -17.69 -6.82
N SER A 136 14.33 -16.98 -5.74
CA SER A 136 15.33 -16.56 -4.74
C SER A 136 16.08 -17.73 -4.09
N LEU A 137 15.37 -18.85 -3.85
CA LEU A 137 15.98 -20.07 -3.33
C LEU A 137 16.92 -20.72 -4.35
N ASP A 138 16.52 -20.79 -5.61
CA ASP A 138 17.31 -21.38 -6.69
C ASP A 138 18.58 -20.56 -6.97
N GLU A 139 18.47 -19.24 -6.97
CA GLU A 139 19.58 -18.32 -7.22
C GLU A 139 20.43 -18.02 -5.98
N GLY A 140 20.00 -18.43 -4.78
CA GLY A 140 20.69 -18.11 -3.53
C GLY A 140 20.68 -16.60 -3.20
N THR A 141 19.69 -15.85 -3.70
CA THR A 141 19.53 -14.42 -3.50
C THR A 141 18.37 -14.13 -2.52
N PRO A 142 18.42 -13.04 -1.74
CA PRO A 142 17.29 -12.68 -0.88
C PRO A 142 16.02 -12.37 -1.70
N CYS A 143 14.88 -12.93 -1.28
CA CYS A 143 13.56 -12.54 -1.82
C CYS A 143 13.17 -11.15 -1.28
N ASN A 144 12.58 -10.32 -2.12
CA ASN A 144 12.03 -9.03 -1.74
C ASN A 144 10.48 -9.06 -1.86
N PRO A 145 9.75 -8.54 -0.84
CA PRO A 145 10.22 -8.00 0.44
C PRO A 145 10.78 -9.06 1.39
N THR A 146 11.68 -8.64 2.27
CA THR A 146 12.31 -9.48 3.31
C THR A 146 11.56 -9.35 4.65
N PHE A 147 11.90 -10.22 5.63
CA PHE A 147 11.45 -10.04 7.03
C PHE A 147 11.98 -8.75 7.66
N ARG A 148 13.10 -8.20 7.16
CA ARG A 148 13.59 -6.89 7.60
C ARG A 148 12.62 -5.77 7.19
N ASP A 149 12.11 -5.82 5.96
CA ASP A 149 11.13 -4.84 5.46
C ASP A 149 9.83 -4.93 6.28
N ALA A 150 9.39 -6.15 6.61
CA ALA A 150 8.24 -6.36 7.49
C ALA A 150 8.46 -5.79 8.90
N LEU A 151 9.67 -5.93 9.46
CA LEU A 151 10.02 -5.34 10.74
C LEU A 151 9.97 -3.81 10.72
N GLU A 152 10.50 -3.19 9.67
CA GLU A 152 10.43 -1.72 9.53
C GLU A 152 8.98 -1.24 9.39
N THR A 153 8.14 -1.98 8.66
CA THR A 153 6.70 -1.69 8.60
C THR A 153 6.02 -1.83 9.98
N ALA A 154 6.37 -2.85 10.76
CA ALA A 154 5.82 -3.05 12.10
C ALA A 154 6.19 -1.90 13.05
N LYS A 155 7.44 -1.40 13.00
CA LYS A 155 7.85 -0.23 13.78
C LYS A 155 7.03 1.02 13.44
N VAL A 156 6.75 1.25 12.16
CA VAL A 156 5.86 2.35 11.73
C VAL A 156 4.47 2.19 12.35
N CYS A 157 3.90 0.98 12.33
CA CYS A 157 2.60 0.71 12.92
C CYS A 157 2.59 1.01 14.44
N ASP A 158 3.63 0.59 15.17
CA ASP A 158 3.75 0.86 16.60
C ASP A 158 3.88 2.37 16.88
N ALA A 159 4.73 3.08 16.14
CA ALA A 159 4.89 4.54 16.25
C ALA A 159 3.59 5.29 15.94
N VAL A 160 2.81 4.83 14.95
CA VAL A 160 1.49 5.39 14.60
C VAL A 160 0.51 5.24 15.77
N LEU A 161 0.44 4.07 16.41
CA LEU A 161 -0.43 3.84 17.56
C LEU A 161 -0.02 4.67 18.77
N ASP A 162 1.27 4.78 19.04
CA ASP A 162 1.82 5.61 20.11
C ASP A 162 1.58 7.09 19.84
N SER A 163 1.75 7.55 18.60
CA SER A 163 1.45 8.91 18.19
C SER A 163 -0.02 9.28 18.42
N ALA A 164 -0.94 8.41 17.98
CA ALA A 164 -2.37 8.63 18.15
C ALA A 164 -2.78 8.68 19.63
N LYS A 165 -2.19 7.83 20.48
CA LYS A 165 -2.42 7.79 21.94
C LYS A 165 -1.93 9.04 22.64
N ASP A 166 -0.69 9.46 22.32
CA ASP A 166 -0.02 10.57 22.99
C ASP A 166 -0.33 11.92 22.36
N ARG A 167 -0.96 11.93 21.18
CA ARG A 167 -1.26 13.10 20.35
C ARG A 167 0.00 13.93 20.04
N ALA A 168 1.07 13.24 19.69
CA ALA A 168 2.38 13.83 19.42
C ALA A 168 3.10 13.11 18.29
N TRP A 169 4.05 13.79 17.68
CA TRP A 169 4.98 13.14 16.75
C TRP A 169 5.78 12.04 17.46
N LYS A 170 6.04 10.96 16.73
CA LYS A 170 6.87 9.84 17.18
C LYS A 170 7.89 9.45 16.13
N ASP A 171 9.11 9.24 16.58
CA ASP A 171 10.17 8.64 15.77
C ASP A 171 9.88 7.15 15.52
N VAL A 172 10.35 6.61 14.38
CA VAL A 172 10.17 5.22 13.96
C VAL A 172 11.43 4.40 14.20
#